data_6642f883384ab00be5c446db5724cc90
#
_entry.id   6642f883384ab00be5c446db5724cc90
#
_cell.length_a   1.000
_cell.length_b   1.000
_cell.length_c   1.000
_cell.angle_alpha   90.00
_cell.angle_beta   90.00
_cell.angle_gamma   90.00
#
_symmetry.space_group_name_H-M   'P 1'
#
loop_
_entity.id
_entity.type
_entity.pdbx_description
1 polymer ?
#
loop_
_entity_poly.entity_id
_entity_poly.type
_entity_poly.pdbx_seq_one_letter_code
_entity_poly.pdbx_strand_id
1 'polypeptide(L)'
;MNTTVHDLDGGDAGSVELPGVFETPFRPDLIGRAVTVAQANRKQAYGADEFAGMRTPAESFGSGRGLAHVPRSENVARRVPNAVSGRRAHPPKAEKDQTKDLNDKERRLAVRSAIAATTDTALVADRGHAFDEDLELPLVVSDEFESLEKTQEALGVLEALGVDADIERADEGRSVRSGRGKSRGRKYRQPKSILVVTSEELSRAARNLAGVDVATAREVNAEDLAPGAHPGRLTLWTESAVAEVGDR
;
A
#
# COMPACT_ATOMS: atom_id res chain seq x y z
N MET A 1 15.89 10.13 22.07
CA MET A 1 15.06 9.08 22.69
C MET A 1 15.78 7.76 22.52
N ASN A 2 15.89 6.90 23.56
CA ASN A 2 16.56 5.60 23.41
C ASN A 2 15.51 4.49 23.40
N THR A 3 15.79 3.42 22.64
CA THR A 3 14.96 2.21 22.61
C THR A 3 15.84 0.97 22.78
N THR A 4 15.24 -0.10 23.28
CA THR A 4 15.91 -1.39 23.43
C THR A 4 16.13 -2.06 22.09
N VAL A 5 17.30 -2.65 21.88
CA VAL A 5 17.59 -3.53 20.74
C VAL A 5 17.42 -4.97 21.23
N HIS A 6 16.58 -5.73 20.54
CA HIS A 6 16.34 -7.13 20.84
C HIS A 6 17.26 -8.04 20.00
N ASP A 7 17.67 -9.15 20.56
CA ASP A 7 18.32 -10.21 19.81
C ASP A 7 17.30 -11.14 19.12
N LEU A 8 17.76 -12.21 18.48
CA LEU A 8 16.89 -13.15 17.76
C LEU A 8 16.03 -14.02 18.70
N ASP A 9 16.38 -14.10 19.98
CA ASP A 9 15.63 -14.86 20.99
C ASP A 9 14.66 -13.95 21.78
N GLY A 10 14.54 -12.67 21.42
CA GLY A 10 13.71 -11.68 22.09
C GLY A 10 14.34 -11.07 23.34
N GLY A 11 15.58 -11.42 23.65
CA GLY A 11 16.34 -10.85 24.75
C GLY A 11 16.81 -9.42 24.49
N ASP A 12 17.26 -8.73 25.53
CA ASP A 12 17.85 -7.39 25.44
C ASP A 12 19.33 -7.51 24.99
N ALA A 13 19.64 -7.06 23.78
CA ALA A 13 20.98 -7.02 23.20
C ALA A 13 21.67 -5.67 23.41
N GLY A 14 20.94 -4.63 23.81
CA GLY A 14 21.49 -3.30 23.99
C GLY A 14 20.48 -2.19 23.82
N SER A 15 20.96 -0.98 23.60
CA SER A 15 20.10 0.18 23.33
C SER A 15 20.65 1.04 22.20
N VAL A 16 19.76 1.58 21.37
CA VAL A 16 20.11 2.51 20.29
C VAL A 16 19.43 3.86 20.51
N GLU A 17 20.15 4.93 20.19
CA GLU A 17 19.58 6.28 20.18
C GLU A 17 18.77 6.51 18.90
N LEU A 18 17.48 6.82 19.07
CA LEU A 18 16.60 7.11 17.94
C LEU A 18 16.94 8.47 17.33
N PRO A 19 17.15 8.56 16.01
CA PRO A 19 17.34 9.83 15.34
C PRO A 19 16.09 10.71 15.40
N GLY A 20 16.24 12.04 15.30
CA GLY A 20 15.16 13.01 15.39
C GLY A 20 14.04 12.86 14.36
N VAL A 21 14.18 11.98 13.40
CA VAL A 21 13.11 11.60 12.46
C VAL A 21 11.93 10.97 13.19
N PHE A 22 12.18 10.19 14.24
CA PHE A 22 11.15 9.54 15.05
C PHE A 22 10.37 10.52 15.94
N GLU A 23 10.87 11.75 16.13
CA GLU A 23 10.21 12.80 16.90
C GLU A 23 9.46 13.81 16.00
N THR A 24 9.36 13.54 14.70
CA THR A 24 8.70 14.44 13.75
C THR A 24 7.20 14.57 14.06
N PRO A 25 6.64 15.80 14.04
CA PRO A 25 5.21 16.00 14.29
C PRO A 25 4.32 15.18 13.35
N PHE A 26 3.27 14.59 13.91
CA PHE A 26 2.31 13.79 13.17
C PHE A 26 1.47 14.64 12.21
N ARG A 27 1.55 14.34 10.90
CA ARG A 27 0.89 15.08 9.82
C ARG A 27 0.15 14.12 8.86
N PRO A 28 -1.04 13.62 9.25
CA PRO A 28 -1.81 12.68 8.44
C PRO A 28 -2.23 13.24 7.08
N ASP A 29 -2.41 14.55 6.97
CA ASP A 29 -2.71 15.27 5.73
C ASP A 29 -1.60 15.09 4.67
N LEU A 30 -0.34 15.27 5.07
CA LEU A 30 0.81 15.10 4.17
C LEU A 30 1.03 13.64 3.81
N ILE A 31 0.89 12.73 4.79
CA ILE A 31 1.00 11.28 4.58
C ILE A 31 -0.04 10.84 3.53
N GLY A 32 -1.30 11.21 3.72
CA GLY A 32 -2.38 10.87 2.80
C GLY A 32 -2.16 11.41 1.38
N ARG A 33 -1.62 12.63 1.27
CA ARG A 33 -1.26 13.23 -0.01
C ARG A 33 -0.12 12.50 -0.68
N ALA A 34 0.95 12.16 0.04
CA ALA A 34 2.10 11.43 -0.48
C ALA A 34 1.72 10.03 -0.98
N VAL A 35 0.92 9.28 -0.21
CA VAL A 35 0.40 7.97 -0.61
C VAL A 35 -0.46 8.08 -1.88
N THR A 36 -1.36 9.08 -1.94
CA THR A 36 -2.21 9.32 -3.12
C THR A 36 -1.38 9.59 -4.38
N VAL A 37 -0.29 10.37 -4.25
CA VAL A 37 0.62 10.66 -5.36
C VAL A 37 1.38 9.41 -5.78
N ALA A 38 1.96 8.65 -4.85
CA ALA A 38 2.66 7.40 -5.14
C ALA A 38 1.75 6.40 -5.88
N GLN A 39 0.51 6.25 -5.43
CA GLN A 39 -0.48 5.38 -6.09
C GLN A 39 -0.88 5.88 -7.47
N ALA A 40 -1.01 7.21 -7.65
CA ALA A 40 -1.37 7.81 -8.95
C ALA A 40 -0.26 7.56 -9.98
N ASN A 41 1.01 7.70 -9.58
CA ASN A 41 2.17 7.57 -10.46
C ASN A 41 2.45 6.12 -10.91
N ARG A 42 1.88 5.12 -10.21
CA ARG A 42 1.95 3.70 -10.60
C ARG A 42 0.78 3.23 -11.47
N LYS A 43 -0.22 4.08 -11.71
CA LYS A 43 -1.36 3.69 -12.54
C LYS A 43 -0.95 3.51 -13.97
N GLN A 44 -1.35 2.37 -14.56
CA GLN A 44 -1.20 2.15 -16.00
C GLN A 44 -2.14 3.05 -16.80
N ALA A 45 -1.71 3.46 -17.97
CA ALA A 45 -2.56 4.10 -18.97
C ALA A 45 -3.68 3.11 -19.38
N TYR A 46 -4.91 3.39 -18.95
CA TYR A 46 -6.07 2.55 -19.20
C TYR A 46 -7.14 3.37 -19.91
N GLY A 47 -7.58 2.90 -21.06
CA GLY A 47 -8.61 3.54 -21.86
C GLY A 47 -9.59 2.54 -22.46
N ALA A 48 -10.69 3.07 -22.99
CA ALA A 48 -11.59 2.32 -23.84
C ALA A 48 -11.11 2.40 -25.29
N ASP A 49 -11.53 1.42 -26.10
CA ASP A 49 -11.40 1.51 -27.55
C ASP A 49 -12.11 2.77 -28.07
N GLU A 50 -11.42 3.55 -28.90
CA GLU A 50 -11.92 4.82 -29.46
C GLU A 50 -13.26 4.65 -30.17
N PHE A 51 -13.45 3.53 -30.87
CA PHE A 51 -14.66 3.23 -31.63
C PHE A 51 -15.63 2.30 -30.89
N ALA A 52 -15.45 2.08 -29.58
CA ALA A 52 -16.36 1.24 -28.80
C ALA A 52 -17.81 1.75 -28.87
N GLY A 53 -18.73 0.90 -29.32
CA GLY A 53 -20.13 1.26 -29.54
C GLY A 53 -20.40 2.06 -30.83
N MET A 54 -19.38 2.29 -31.66
CA MET A 54 -19.49 3.01 -32.93
C MET A 54 -19.29 2.13 -34.18
N ARG A 55 -18.73 0.95 -34.02
CA ARG A 55 -18.50 -0.04 -35.11
C ARG A 55 -19.81 -0.78 -35.44
N THR A 56 -20.75 -0.08 -36.10
CA THR A 56 -22.07 -0.62 -36.48
C THR A 56 -22.54 0.08 -37.76
N PRO A 57 -23.26 -0.61 -38.66
CA PRO A 57 -23.86 -0.03 -39.86
C PRO A 57 -25.11 0.82 -39.57
N ALA A 58 -25.38 1.13 -38.31
CA ALA A 58 -26.56 1.88 -37.92
C ALA A 58 -26.62 3.29 -38.58
N GLU A 59 -27.74 3.59 -39.22
CA GLU A 59 -28.05 4.86 -39.84
C GLU A 59 -29.45 5.34 -39.43
N SER A 60 -29.68 6.65 -39.55
CA SER A 60 -31.01 7.22 -39.36
C SER A 60 -31.93 6.88 -40.53
N PHE A 61 -33.16 6.51 -40.25
CA PHE A 61 -34.14 6.25 -41.28
C PHE A 61 -34.67 7.53 -41.96
N GLY A 62 -34.20 8.69 -41.56
CA GLY A 62 -34.63 9.98 -42.08
C GLY A 62 -36.05 10.39 -41.59
N SER A 63 -36.63 11.35 -42.28
CA SER A 63 -37.94 11.90 -42.01
C SER A 63 -39.08 11.06 -42.61
N GLY A 64 -40.28 11.28 -42.16
CA GLY A 64 -41.49 10.65 -42.72
C GLY A 64 -41.91 9.31 -42.13
N ARG A 65 -41.16 8.73 -41.20
CA ARG A 65 -41.48 7.42 -40.56
C ARG A 65 -42.03 7.53 -39.15
N GLY A 66 -42.24 8.74 -38.65
CA GLY A 66 -42.70 8.93 -37.27
C GLY A 66 -41.73 8.46 -36.20
N LEU A 67 -40.49 8.21 -36.55
CA LEU A 67 -39.43 7.75 -35.63
C LEU A 67 -38.40 8.86 -35.41
N ALA A 68 -37.80 8.86 -34.19
CA ALA A 68 -36.70 9.79 -33.89
C ALA A 68 -35.53 9.57 -34.84
N HIS A 69 -34.85 10.65 -35.25
CA HIS A 69 -33.67 10.64 -36.11
C HIS A 69 -32.42 10.16 -35.38
N VAL A 70 -32.46 8.93 -34.90
CA VAL A 70 -31.38 8.25 -34.20
C VAL A 70 -30.86 7.12 -35.08
N PRO A 71 -29.53 6.93 -35.19
CA PRO A 71 -28.97 5.80 -35.90
C PRO A 71 -29.52 4.46 -35.35
N ARG A 72 -30.06 3.63 -36.24
CA ARG A 72 -30.71 2.36 -35.91
C ARG A 72 -30.12 1.22 -36.74
N SER A 73 -30.00 0.06 -36.12
CA SER A 73 -29.77 -1.21 -36.78
C SER A 73 -30.80 -2.19 -36.25
N GLU A 74 -31.53 -2.89 -37.14
CA GLU A 74 -32.61 -3.84 -36.77
C GLU A 74 -33.63 -3.20 -35.79
N ASN A 75 -34.04 -1.95 -36.04
CA ASN A 75 -34.94 -1.15 -35.20
C ASN A 75 -34.40 -0.74 -33.82
N VAL A 76 -33.19 -1.12 -33.45
CA VAL A 76 -32.52 -0.76 -32.18
C VAL A 76 -31.66 0.47 -32.38
N ALA A 77 -31.84 1.48 -31.53
CA ALA A 77 -30.98 2.66 -31.52
C ALA A 77 -29.53 2.28 -31.14
N ARG A 78 -28.56 2.81 -31.88
CA ARG A 78 -27.12 2.57 -31.73
C ARG A 78 -26.36 3.88 -31.71
N ARG A 79 -25.04 3.84 -31.48
CA ARG A 79 -24.08 4.95 -31.51
C ARG A 79 -24.29 6.08 -30.50
N VAL A 80 -25.52 6.47 -30.19
CA VAL A 80 -25.80 7.59 -29.29
C VAL A 80 -25.66 7.16 -27.81
N PRO A 81 -25.19 8.05 -26.92
CA PRO A 81 -24.91 7.67 -25.52
C PRO A 81 -26.16 7.29 -24.72
N ASN A 82 -27.33 7.82 -25.08
CA ASN A 82 -28.61 7.55 -24.42
C ASN A 82 -29.29 6.26 -24.91
N ALA A 83 -28.71 5.54 -25.87
CA ALA A 83 -29.20 4.23 -26.27
C ALA A 83 -28.55 3.13 -25.43
N VAL A 84 -29.31 2.06 -25.12
CA VAL A 84 -28.83 0.92 -24.30
C VAL A 84 -27.59 0.27 -24.91
N SER A 85 -27.53 0.14 -26.22
CA SER A 85 -26.39 -0.43 -26.95
C SER A 85 -25.55 0.63 -27.67
N GLY A 86 -25.60 1.88 -27.21
CA GLY A 86 -24.82 2.99 -27.77
C GLY A 86 -23.40 3.06 -27.20
N ARG A 87 -22.68 4.11 -27.60
CA ARG A 87 -21.35 4.38 -27.04
C ARG A 87 -21.44 4.94 -25.63
N ARG A 88 -20.37 4.78 -24.85
CA ARG A 88 -20.23 5.47 -23.56
C ARG A 88 -19.99 6.95 -23.78
N ALA A 89 -20.73 7.83 -23.09
CA ALA A 89 -20.63 9.28 -23.25
C ALA A 89 -19.23 9.84 -22.91
N HIS A 90 -18.66 9.37 -21.81
CA HIS A 90 -17.33 9.76 -21.32
C HIS A 90 -16.49 8.50 -21.04
N PRO A 91 -15.92 7.90 -22.10
CA PRO A 91 -15.05 6.73 -21.93
C PRO A 91 -13.72 7.15 -21.30
N PRO A 92 -13.08 6.26 -20.54
CA PRO A 92 -11.73 6.50 -20.08
C PRO A 92 -10.79 6.58 -21.28
N LYS A 93 -9.87 7.56 -21.26
CA LYS A 93 -8.86 7.74 -22.32
C LYS A 93 -7.50 7.30 -21.80
N ALA A 94 -6.77 6.50 -22.59
CA ALA A 94 -5.41 6.07 -22.26
C ALA A 94 -4.41 7.23 -22.32
N GLU A 95 -4.69 8.25 -23.14
CA GLU A 95 -3.88 9.46 -23.27
C GLU A 95 -3.90 10.38 -22.04
N LYS A 96 -4.85 10.14 -21.12
CA LYS A 96 -4.97 10.95 -19.91
C LYS A 96 -3.78 10.71 -19.01
N ASP A 97 -3.03 11.77 -18.71
CA ASP A 97 -2.01 11.74 -17.68
C ASP A 97 -2.65 11.50 -16.30
N GLN A 98 -2.19 10.42 -15.64
CA GLN A 98 -2.63 10.00 -14.30
C GLN A 98 -1.68 10.48 -13.22
N THR A 99 -0.49 10.98 -13.60
CA THR A 99 0.55 11.39 -12.65
C THR A 99 0.10 12.57 -11.81
N LYS A 100 0.68 12.68 -10.64
CA LYS A 100 0.48 13.80 -9.73
C LYS A 100 1.83 14.21 -9.17
N ASP A 101 2.01 15.50 -9.01
CA ASP A 101 3.22 16.07 -8.44
C ASP A 101 3.05 16.35 -6.94
N LEU A 102 4.16 16.22 -6.23
CA LEU A 102 4.31 16.57 -4.83
C LEU A 102 5.69 17.20 -4.65
N ASN A 103 5.76 18.31 -3.95
CA ASN A 103 7.02 18.97 -3.65
C ASN A 103 7.93 18.03 -2.83
N ASP A 104 9.22 17.97 -3.17
CA ASP A 104 10.18 17.08 -2.50
C ASP A 104 10.25 17.29 -0.99
N LYS A 105 10.19 18.55 -0.53
CA LYS A 105 10.17 18.86 0.90
C LYS A 105 8.91 18.32 1.60
N GLU A 106 7.75 18.40 0.95
CA GLU A 106 6.51 17.83 1.47
C GLU A 106 6.57 16.30 1.50
N ARG A 107 7.13 15.69 0.45
CA ARG A 107 7.30 14.23 0.36
C ARG A 107 8.22 13.72 1.48
N ARG A 108 9.37 14.36 1.69
CA ARG A 108 10.30 14.00 2.78
C ARG A 108 9.65 14.16 4.14
N LEU A 109 8.95 15.29 4.39
CA LEU A 109 8.25 15.51 5.65
C LEU A 109 7.13 14.48 5.87
N ALA A 110 6.42 14.06 4.81
CA ALA A 110 5.41 13.00 4.90
C ALA A 110 6.02 11.66 5.32
N VAL A 111 7.20 11.29 4.76
CA VAL A 111 7.90 10.05 5.15
C VAL A 111 8.36 10.13 6.60
N ARG A 112 9.00 11.23 7.02
CA ARG A 112 9.42 11.45 8.41
C ARG A 112 8.24 11.36 9.39
N SER A 113 7.13 12.02 9.07
CA SER A 113 5.92 11.95 9.88
C SER A 113 5.30 10.55 9.92
N ALA A 114 5.41 9.77 8.83
CA ALA A 114 4.95 8.39 8.81
C ALA A 114 5.86 7.46 9.63
N ILE A 115 7.18 7.71 9.67
CA ILE A 115 8.13 7.01 10.54
C ILE A 115 7.79 7.32 12.00
N ALA A 116 7.62 8.59 12.37
CA ALA A 116 7.23 8.98 13.72
C ALA A 116 5.90 8.33 14.16
N ALA A 117 4.94 8.16 13.26
CA ALA A 117 3.68 7.49 13.55
C ALA A 117 3.82 5.98 13.89
N THR A 118 4.95 5.34 13.59
CA THR A 118 5.21 3.94 13.95
C THR A 118 5.66 3.78 15.41
N THR A 119 6.02 4.86 16.09
CA THR A 119 6.41 4.85 17.51
C THR A 119 5.21 5.02 18.44
N ASP A 120 4.07 5.43 17.93
CA ASP A 120 2.86 5.67 18.72
C ASP A 120 2.02 4.40 18.80
N THR A 121 2.07 3.72 19.95
CA THR A 121 1.32 2.48 20.20
C THR A 121 -0.17 2.65 20.02
N ALA A 122 -0.72 3.82 20.37
CA ALA A 122 -2.15 4.10 20.22
C ALA A 122 -2.55 4.17 18.73
N LEU A 123 -1.74 4.78 17.88
CA LEU A 123 -1.97 4.83 16.43
C LEU A 123 -1.83 3.45 15.78
N VAL A 124 -0.87 2.64 16.24
CA VAL A 124 -0.66 1.27 15.72
C VAL A 124 -1.83 0.37 16.11
N ALA A 125 -2.32 0.46 17.33
CA ALA A 125 -3.49 -0.27 17.79
C ALA A 125 -4.79 0.19 17.08
N ASP A 126 -5.01 1.50 16.92
CA ASP A 126 -6.18 2.06 16.20
C ASP A 126 -6.23 1.59 14.74
N ARG A 127 -5.07 1.40 14.12
CA ARG A 127 -4.96 0.81 12.79
C ARG A 127 -5.44 -0.64 12.74
N GLY A 128 -5.48 -1.37 13.86
CA GLY A 128 -5.95 -2.74 13.99
C GLY A 128 -4.85 -3.78 13.83
N HIS A 129 -3.61 -3.46 14.21
CA HIS A 129 -2.55 -4.45 14.42
C HIS A 129 -2.78 -5.19 15.73
N ALA A 130 -2.44 -6.48 15.75
CA ALA A 130 -2.49 -7.34 16.94
C ALA A 130 -1.07 -7.50 17.49
N PHE A 131 -0.84 -7.01 18.69
CA PHE A 131 0.42 -7.13 19.42
C PHE A 131 0.15 -7.03 20.94
N ASP A 132 1.11 -7.41 21.74
CA ASP A 132 0.97 -7.34 23.19
C ASP A 132 0.92 -5.89 23.67
N GLU A 133 0.01 -5.59 24.62
CA GLU A 133 -0.21 -4.23 25.13
C GLU A 133 1.04 -3.64 25.82
N ASP A 134 1.91 -4.49 26.33
CA ASP A 134 3.15 -4.11 27.02
C ASP A 134 4.33 -3.87 26.08
N LEU A 135 4.13 -4.04 24.74
CA LEU A 135 5.18 -3.87 23.76
C LEU A 135 5.58 -2.40 23.59
N GLU A 136 6.86 -2.11 23.78
CA GLU A 136 7.42 -0.78 23.53
C GLU A 136 7.76 -0.59 22.04
N LEU A 137 7.29 0.49 21.46
CA LEU A 137 7.58 0.87 20.08
C LEU A 137 8.52 2.10 20.02
N PRO A 138 9.40 2.21 19.04
CA PRO A 138 9.58 1.33 17.87
C PRO A 138 10.31 0.03 18.24
N LEU A 139 9.94 -1.06 17.58
CA LEU A 139 10.56 -2.36 17.77
C LEU A 139 11.86 -2.44 16.97
N VAL A 140 12.98 -2.64 17.65
CA VAL A 140 14.31 -2.71 17.03
C VAL A 140 14.94 -4.08 17.33
N VAL A 141 15.52 -4.70 16.29
CA VAL A 141 16.18 -6.00 16.35
C VAL A 141 17.62 -5.88 15.84
N SER A 142 18.48 -6.79 16.30
CA SER A 142 19.87 -6.87 15.85
C SER A 142 19.98 -7.10 14.34
N ASP A 143 21.07 -6.63 13.72
CA ASP A 143 21.31 -6.78 12.27
C ASP A 143 21.44 -8.24 11.82
N GLU A 144 21.62 -9.18 12.77
CA GLU A 144 21.63 -10.62 12.48
C GLU A 144 20.32 -11.09 11.83
N PHE A 145 19.21 -10.40 12.07
CA PHE A 145 17.91 -10.67 11.45
C PHE A 145 17.97 -10.57 9.91
N GLU A 146 18.80 -9.70 9.35
CA GLU A 146 18.96 -9.54 7.90
C GLU A 146 19.56 -10.78 7.23
N SER A 147 20.39 -11.54 7.97
CA SER A 147 21.07 -12.74 7.50
C SER A 147 20.20 -13.99 7.46
N LEU A 148 18.99 -13.95 8.05
CA LEU A 148 18.08 -15.09 8.10
C LEU A 148 17.59 -15.47 6.69
N GLU A 149 17.64 -16.75 6.36
CA GLU A 149 17.17 -17.25 5.07
C GLU A 149 15.81 -17.96 5.14
N LYS A 150 15.52 -18.63 6.26
CA LYS A 150 14.29 -19.43 6.40
C LYS A 150 13.16 -18.63 7.04
N THR A 151 11.99 -18.73 6.46
CA THR A 151 10.76 -18.10 7.01
C THR A 151 10.41 -18.57 8.39
N GLN A 152 10.73 -19.82 8.75
CA GLN A 152 10.47 -20.38 10.06
C GLN A 152 11.36 -19.74 11.14
N GLU A 153 12.60 -19.42 10.80
CA GLU A 153 13.52 -18.71 11.71
C GLU A 153 13.00 -17.29 11.97
N ALA A 154 12.61 -16.56 10.90
CA ALA A 154 12.03 -15.23 11.06
C ALA A 154 10.71 -15.25 11.85
N LEU A 155 9.87 -16.26 11.67
CA LEU A 155 8.65 -16.42 12.46
C LEU A 155 8.97 -16.63 13.93
N GLY A 156 9.96 -17.48 14.27
CA GLY A 156 10.39 -17.72 15.65
C GLY A 156 10.88 -16.44 16.34
N VAL A 157 11.58 -15.57 15.63
CA VAL A 157 11.98 -14.24 16.16
C VAL A 157 10.75 -13.38 16.44
N LEU A 158 9.78 -13.35 15.52
CA LEU A 158 8.56 -12.56 15.69
C LEU A 158 7.65 -13.09 16.80
N GLU A 159 7.65 -14.42 17.04
CA GLU A 159 7.01 -15.06 18.21
C GLU A 159 7.71 -14.63 19.52
N ALA A 160 9.03 -14.64 19.54
CA ALA A 160 9.81 -14.20 20.70
C ALA A 160 9.61 -12.72 21.03
N LEU A 161 9.34 -11.88 20.01
CA LEU A 161 9.03 -10.46 20.15
C LEU A 161 7.54 -10.17 20.45
N GLY A 162 6.66 -11.18 20.49
CA GLY A 162 5.23 -11.02 20.79
C GLY A 162 4.41 -10.31 19.68
N VAL A 163 4.83 -10.46 18.41
CA VAL A 163 4.15 -9.83 17.25
C VAL A 163 3.64 -10.83 16.21
N ASP A 164 3.72 -12.11 16.51
CA ASP A 164 3.22 -13.21 15.68
C ASP A 164 1.70 -13.15 15.45
N ALA A 165 0.95 -12.73 16.47
CA ALA A 165 -0.50 -12.55 16.40
C ALA A 165 -0.95 -11.65 15.23
N ASP A 166 -0.14 -10.68 14.83
CA ASP A 166 -0.45 -9.83 13.67
C ASP A 166 -0.29 -10.56 12.33
N ILE A 167 0.63 -11.52 12.26
CA ILE A 167 0.82 -12.39 11.09
C ILE A 167 -0.34 -13.37 10.98
N GLU A 168 -0.74 -13.99 12.08
CA GLU A 168 -1.90 -14.87 12.12
C GLU A 168 -3.17 -14.13 11.71
N ARG A 169 -3.41 -12.93 12.24
CA ARG A 169 -4.50 -12.04 11.83
C ARG A 169 -4.49 -11.78 10.32
N ALA A 170 -3.30 -11.58 9.73
CA ALA A 170 -3.18 -11.31 8.30
C ALA A 170 -3.42 -12.56 7.45
N ASP A 171 -3.07 -13.74 7.92
CA ASP A 171 -3.31 -15.00 7.21
C ASP A 171 -4.78 -15.40 7.27
N GLU A 172 -5.39 -15.38 8.45
CA GLU A 172 -6.82 -15.63 8.64
C GLU A 172 -7.71 -14.63 7.89
N GLY A 173 -7.27 -13.36 7.81
CA GLY A 173 -7.94 -12.29 7.08
C GLY A 173 -7.88 -12.44 5.55
N ARG A 174 -7.18 -13.46 5.03
CA ARG A 174 -7.11 -13.71 3.60
C ARG A 174 -8.45 -14.15 3.04
N SER A 175 -9.01 -13.37 2.12
CA SER A 175 -10.33 -13.63 1.56
C SER A 175 -10.38 -13.41 0.04
N VAL A 176 -11.37 -14.02 -0.60
CA VAL A 176 -11.61 -13.79 -2.03
C VAL A 176 -12.26 -12.42 -2.22
N ARG A 177 -11.69 -11.59 -3.11
CA ARG A 177 -12.25 -10.26 -3.42
C ARG A 177 -13.67 -10.35 -3.96
N SER A 178 -14.50 -9.42 -3.57
CA SER A 178 -15.77 -9.15 -4.24
C SER A 178 -15.52 -8.52 -5.62
N GLY A 179 -16.33 -8.51 -6.56
CA GLY A 179 -16.14 -7.83 -7.84
C GLY A 179 -15.26 -8.58 -8.86
N ARG A 180 -15.09 -7.96 -10.00
CA ARG A 180 -14.45 -8.60 -11.17
C ARG A 180 -12.91 -8.66 -11.13
N GLY A 181 -12.26 -8.00 -10.19
CA GLY A 181 -10.82 -8.08 -9.99
C GLY A 181 -10.33 -9.51 -9.75
N LYS A 182 -11.16 -10.36 -9.12
CA LYS A 182 -10.85 -11.75 -8.85
C LYS A 182 -10.66 -12.61 -10.12
N SER A 183 -11.34 -12.29 -11.22
CA SER A 183 -11.18 -12.96 -12.51
C SER A 183 -10.07 -12.35 -13.39
N ARG A 184 -9.35 -11.33 -12.87
CA ARG A 184 -8.29 -10.59 -13.57
C ARG A 184 -6.93 -10.74 -12.88
N GLY A 185 -6.61 -11.91 -12.33
CA GLY A 185 -5.35 -12.18 -11.65
C GLY A 185 -5.23 -11.67 -10.20
N ARG A 186 -6.25 -10.97 -9.67
CA ARG A 186 -6.27 -10.43 -8.30
C ARG A 186 -7.33 -11.11 -7.44
N LYS A 187 -7.24 -12.44 -7.32
CA LYS A 187 -8.28 -13.25 -6.67
C LYS A 187 -8.40 -12.97 -5.18
N TYR A 188 -7.28 -12.90 -4.49
CA TYR A 188 -7.26 -12.77 -3.04
C TYR A 188 -7.01 -11.34 -2.57
N ARG A 189 -7.54 -11.02 -1.42
CA ARG A 189 -7.23 -9.85 -0.60
C ARG A 189 -6.63 -10.36 0.69
N GLN A 190 -5.51 -9.78 1.10
CA GLN A 190 -4.85 -10.08 2.36
C GLN A 190 -4.60 -8.78 3.12
N PRO A 191 -4.89 -8.70 4.41
CA PRO A 191 -4.52 -7.56 5.25
C PRO A 191 -3.01 -7.33 5.24
N LYS A 192 -2.59 -6.10 5.43
CA LYS A 192 -1.19 -5.77 5.68
C LYS A 192 -0.87 -6.06 7.14
N SER A 193 0.29 -6.65 7.36
CA SER A 193 0.90 -6.93 8.64
C SER A 193 2.16 -6.09 8.81
N ILE A 194 3.13 -6.60 9.53
CA ILE A 194 4.39 -5.96 9.89
C ILE A 194 5.12 -5.45 8.65
N LEU A 195 5.76 -4.30 8.78
CA LEU A 195 6.78 -3.83 7.85
C LEU A 195 8.15 -4.10 8.48
N VAL A 196 9.00 -4.81 7.77
CA VAL A 196 10.40 -5.00 8.16
C VAL A 196 11.26 -4.01 7.40
N VAL A 197 12.03 -3.21 8.12
CA VAL A 197 12.96 -2.24 7.52
C VAL A 197 14.38 -2.66 7.84
N THR A 198 15.14 -2.94 6.79
CA THR A 198 16.52 -3.40 6.82
C THR A 198 17.48 -2.32 6.31
N SER A 199 18.77 -2.48 6.52
CA SER A 199 19.76 -1.52 6.02
C SER A 199 20.10 -1.75 4.54
N GLU A 200 20.79 -2.83 4.23
CA GLU A 200 21.36 -3.06 2.90
C GLU A 200 20.58 -4.10 2.08
N GLU A 201 20.22 -5.23 2.67
CA GLU A 201 19.59 -6.33 1.97
C GLU A 201 18.15 -6.58 2.46
N LEU A 202 17.27 -6.85 1.51
CA LEU A 202 15.89 -7.25 1.83
C LEU A 202 15.88 -8.65 2.46
N SER A 203 15.42 -8.78 3.69
CA SER A 203 15.28 -10.07 4.37
C SER A 203 14.43 -11.04 3.55
N ARG A 204 15.06 -12.11 3.07
CA ARG A 204 14.37 -13.17 2.30
C ARG A 204 13.42 -13.97 3.18
N ALA A 205 13.79 -14.17 4.43
CA ALA A 205 13.03 -14.91 5.42
C ALA A 205 11.67 -14.25 5.71
N ALA A 206 11.66 -12.95 5.99
CA ALA A 206 10.44 -12.21 6.34
C ALA A 206 9.50 -11.98 5.15
N ARG A 207 10.03 -11.84 3.94
CA ARG A 207 9.27 -11.48 2.74
C ARG A 207 8.10 -12.44 2.41
N ASN A 208 8.20 -13.71 2.79
CA ASN A 208 7.17 -14.72 2.48
C ASN A 208 6.11 -14.87 3.57
N LEU A 209 6.23 -14.16 4.69
CA LEU A 209 5.23 -14.19 5.76
C LEU A 209 3.95 -13.45 5.35
N ALA A 210 2.83 -13.87 5.94
CA ALA A 210 1.52 -13.36 5.61
C ALA A 210 1.38 -11.85 5.87
N GLY A 211 1.12 -11.06 4.82
CA GLY A 211 0.92 -9.61 4.93
C GLY A 211 2.15 -8.77 5.22
N VAL A 212 3.32 -9.41 5.44
CA VAL A 212 4.59 -8.73 5.69
C VAL A 212 5.12 -8.11 4.40
N ASP A 213 5.62 -6.89 4.50
CA ASP A 213 6.42 -6.25 3.47
C ASP A 213 7.83 -6.00 4.02
N VAL A 214 8.81 -5.98 3.15
CA VAL A 214 10.21 -5.67 3.50
C VAL A 214 10.67 -4.50 2.64
N ALA A 215 11.32 -3.53 3.24
CA ALA A 215 11.90 -2.37 2.56
C ALA A 215 13.26 -2.03 3.16
N THR A 216 14.16 -1.45 2.36
CA THR A 216 15.40 -0.90 2.91
C THR A 216 15.15 0.48 3.50
N ALA A 217 15.99 0.90 4.45
CA ALA A 217 15.93 2.22 5.06
C ALA A 217 15.98 3.36 4.02
N ARG A 218 16.65 3.13 2.89
CA ARG A 218 16.74 4.09 1.78
C ARG A 218 15.50 4.12 0.89
N GLU A 219 14.79 3.02 0.74
CA GLU A 219 13.66 2.89 -0.18
C GLU A 219 12.30 3.06 0.50
N VAL A 220 12.24 2.85 1.82
CA VAL A 220 10.99 2.95 2.57
C VAL A 220 10.27 4.27 2.28
N ASN A 221 9.01 4.21 1.97
CA ASN A 221 8.21 5.36 1.57
C ASN A 221 6.92 5.49 2.38
N ALA A 222 6.22 6.61 2.19
CA ALA A 222 4.99 6.87 2.93
C ALA A 222 3.89 5.81 2.69
N GLU A 223 3.89 5.11 1.57
CA GLU A 223 2.91 4.06 1.30
C GLU A 223 3.23 2.75 2.02
N ASP A 224 4.52 2.42 2.20
CA ASP A 224 4.95 1.26 2.97
C ASP A 224 4.59 1.42 4.45
N LEU A 225 4.84 2.61 5.02
CA LEU A 225 4.54 2.97 6.40
C LEU A 225 3.06 3.23 6.68
N ALA A 226 2.33 3.70 5.66
CA ALA A 226 0.93 4.06 5.76
C ALA A 226 0.09 3.48 4.60
N PRO A 227 -0.01 2.14 4.46
CA PRO A 227 -0.80 1.52 3.42
C PRO A 227 -2.26 1.98 3.48
N GLY A 228 -2.79 2.43 2.32
CA GLY A 228 -4.12 2.98 2.23
C GLY A 228 -4.28 4.39 2.81
N ALA A 229 -3.18 5.09 3.05
CA ALA A 229 -3.11 6.42 3.70
C ALA A 229 -3.51 6.40 5.19
N HIS A 230 -3.46 5.23 5.83
CA HIS A 230 -3.62 5.09 7.27
C HIS A 230 -2.24 4.89 7.92
N PRO A 231 -1.70 5.85 8.67
CA PRO A 231 -0.42 5.75 9.37
C PRO A 231 -0.48 4.80 10.57
N GLY A 232 0.67 4.56 11.20
CA GLY A 232 0.75 3.68 12.36
C GLY A 232 0.85 2.19 11.97
N ARG A 233 1.63 1.85 10.96
CA ARG A 233 1.92 0.45 10.64
C ARG A 233 2.90 -0.13 11.66
N LEU A 234 2.62 -1.33 12.18
CA LEU A 234 3.56 -2.07 13.01
C LEU A 234 4.84 -2.32 12.21
N THR A 235 5.98 -1.83 12.72
CA THR A 235 7.25 -1.82 11.97
C THR A 235 8.36 -2.38 12.84
N LEU A 236 9.11 -3.33 12.29
CA LEU A 236 10.33 -3.89 12.84
C LEU A 236 11.52 -3.24 12.13
N TRP A 237 12.43 -2.66 12.89
CA TRP A 237 13.63 -2.00 12.40
C TRP A 237 14.87 -2.83 12.75
N THR A 238 15.84 -2.93 11.84
CA THR A 238 17.18 -3.39 12.24
C THR A 238 17.98 -2.22 12.82
N GLU A 239 18.98 -2.50 13.64
CA GLU A 239 19.78 -1.46 14.31
C GLU A 239 20.43 -0.52 13.28
N SER A 240 21.05 -1.07 12.25
CA SER A 240 21.67 -0.29 11.16
C SER A 240 20.63 0.51 10.35
N ALA A 241 19.42 -0.03 10.16
CA ALA A 241 18.35 0.69 9.47
C ALA A 241 17.88 1.93 10.24
N VAL A 242 17.83 1.87 11.57
CA VAL A 242 17.51 3.02 12.43
C VAL A 242 18.52 4.14 12.21
N ALA A 243 19.82 3.82 12.16
CA ALA A 243 20.86 4.80 11.93
C ALA A 243 20.73 5.45 10.52
N GLU A 244 20.53 4.66 9.47
CA GLU A 244 20.39 5.15 8.09
C GLU A 244 19.14 6.04 7.87
N VAL A 245 18.04 5.72 8.53
CA VAL A 245 16.81 6.52 8.43
C VAL A 245 17.00 7.93 8.99
N GLY A 246 17.97 8.13 9.89
CA GLY A 246 18.31 9.45 10.44
C GLY A 246 18.73 10.46 9.37
N ASP A 247 19.31 10.02 8.28
CA ASP A 247 19.83 10.86 7.18
C ASP A 247 18.75 11.34 6.19
N ARG A 248 17.51 10.99 6.39
CA ARG A 248 16.39 11.24 5.45
C ARG A 248 15.70 12.59 5.59
#